data_37fbf8be4e565eaf4a108a5645c60be0
#
_entry.id   37fbf8be4e565eaf4a108a5645c60be0
#
_cell.length_a   1.000
_cell.length_b   1.000
_cell.length_c   1.000
_cell.angle_alpha   90.00
_cell.angle_beta   90.00
_cell.angle_gamma   90.00
#
_symmetry.space_group_name_H-M   'P 1'
#
loop_
_entity.id
_entity.type
_entity.pdbx_description
1 polymer ?
#
loop_
_entity_poly.entity_id
_entity_poly.type
_entity_poly.pdbx_seq_one_letter_code
_entity_poly.pdbx_strand_id
1 'polypeptide(L)'
;MAGLNDDVDPEGLLEYSVVFTDRSLNHMSKSFQNVMKDLSSMLKEVYNADKVAIVPGGGSYAMEAVARQFGNKKKCLVVRNGWFSYRWSQIFEAGDFCEELFVVKARQETNENKSPFAPANVEDVVAKILENRPDVVFAPHVETSAGIILPENYLSRVSDAVHKVNGIMVLDCIAS
;
A
#
# COMPACT_ATOMS: atom_id res chain seq x y z
N MET A 1 -24.93 30.08 -23.84
CA MET A 1 -24.02 29.54 -22.84
C MET A 1 -23.49 30.73 -22.05
N ALA A 2 -23.56 30.70 -20.73
CA ALA A 2 -22.86 31.70 -19.95
C ALA A 2 -21.38 31.60 -20.34
N GLY A 3 -20.82 32.70 -20.82
CA GLY A 3 -19.43 32.76 -21.20
C GLY A 3 -18.59 32.40 -19.96
N LEU A 4 -17.78 31.40 -20.08
CA LEU A 4 -16.78 31.12 -19.07
C LEU A 4 -15.74 32.22 -19.12
N ASN A 5 -15.29 32.56 -17.94
CA ASN A 5 -14.21 33.50 -17.80
C ASN A 5 -12.94 32.82 -18.37
N ASP A 6 -12.37 33.43 -19.41
CA ASP A 6 -11.15 32.91 -20.05
C ASP A 6 -9.98 32.74 -19.05
N ASP A 7 -10.03 33.47 -17.94
CA ASP A 7 -9.05 33.37 -16.85
C ASP A 7 -9.21 32.07 -15.99
N VAL A 8 -10.38 31.42 -16.06
CA VAL A 8 -10.63 30.19 -15.29
C VAL A 8 -10.18 28.96 -16.03
N ASP A 9 -10.32 28.95 -17.35
CA ASP A 9 -9.82 27.86 -18.20
C ASP A 9 -9.28 28.38 -19.51
N PRO A 10 -8.08 28.96 -19.53
CA PRO A 10 -7.47 29.51 -20.73
C PRO A 10 -7.19 28.45 -21.81
N GLU A 11 -7.34 27.17 -21.49
CA GLU A 11 -7.14 26.04 -22.40
C GLU A 11 -8.44 25.54 -23.04
N GLY A 12 -9.56 26.18 -22.72
CA GLY A 12 -10.86 26.00 -23.40
C GLY A 12 -11.67 24.79 -22.92
N LEU A 13 -11.32 24.18 -21.79
CA LEU A 13 -12.17 23.21 -21.10
C LEU A 13 -12.97 23.91 -20.00
N LEU A 14 -14.27 23.68 -19.99
CA LEU A 14 -15.19 24.26 -19.03
C LEU A 14 -14.99 23.66 -17.64
N GLU A 15 -14.37 24.43 -16.74
CA GLU A 15 -14.29 24.06 -15.34
C GLU A 15 -15.56 24.49 -14.62
N TYR A 16 -16.43 23.52 -14.34
CA TYR A 16 -17.59 23.75 -13.48
C TYR A 16 -17.26 23.37 -12.06
N SER A 17 -17.13 24.36 -11.21
CA SER A 17 -17.13 24.18 -9.77
C SER A 17 -18.34 24.85 -9.15
N VAL A 18 -18.94 24.23 -8.15
CA VAL A 18 -20.01 24.84 -7.34
C VAL A 18 -19.47 26.06 -6.57
N VAL A 19 -18.16 26.10 -6.38
CA VAL A 19 -17.44 27.26 -5.84
C VAL A 19 -16.44 27.69 -6.89
N PHE A 20 -16.68 28.83 -7.54
CA PHE A 20 -15.73 29.44 -8.44
C PHE A 20 -14.46 29.83 -7.67
N THR A 21 -13.49 28.96 -7.68
CA THR A 21 -12.15 29.23 -7.16
C THR A 21 -11.12 28.76 -8.18
N ASP A 22 -10.04 29.48 -8.27
CA ASP A 22 -8.82 29.14 -8.99
C ASP A 22 -8.17 27.82 -8.55
N ARG A 23 -8.75 27.17 -7.52
CA ARG A 23 -8.29 25.89 -6.94
C ARG A 23 -9.04 24.68 -7.46
N SER A 24 -10.16 24.86 -8.12
CA SER A 24 -10.96 23.75 -8.65
C SER A 24 -10.60 23.49 -10.09
N LEU A 25 -9.95 22.36 -10.34
CA LEU A 25 -9.58 21.94 -11.68
C LEU A 25 -10.52 20.83 -12.18
N ASN A 26 -11.02 20.98 -13.41
CA ASN A 26 -11.71 19.88 -14.08
C ASN A 26 -10.73 18.76 -14.37
N HIS A 27 -11.10 17.51 -14.05
CA HIS A 27 -10.24 16.33 -14.25
C HIS A 27 -9.86 16.10 -15.73
N MET A 28 -10.59 16.68 -16.68
CA MET A 28 -10.30 16.62 -18.12
C MET A 28 -9.44 17.78 -18.62
N SER A 29 -9.22 18.83 -17.79
CA SER A 29 -8.42 19.99 -18.20
C SER A 29 -6.95 19.61 -18.39
N LYS A 30 -6.24 20.32 -19.26
CA LYS A 30 -4.80 20.14 -19.43
C LYS A 30 -4.03 20.50 -18.16
N SER A 31 -4.49 21.51 -17.42
CA SER A 31 -3.92 21.88 -16.14
C SER A 31 -3.95 20.71 -15.16
N PHE A 32 -5.08 20.04 -15.00
CA PHE A 32 -5.19 18.85 -14.14
C PHE A 32 -4.34 17.70 -14.66
N GLN A 33 -4.35 17.44 -15.97
CA GLN A 33 -3.50 16.41 -16.57
C GLN A 33 -2.01 16.66 -16.30
N ASN A 34 -1.56 17.91 -16.36
CA ASN A 34 -0.19 18.26 -16.05
C ASN A 34 0.14 18.01 -14.58
N VAL A 35 -0.74 18.42 -13.64
CA VAL A 35 -0.59 18.11 -12.21
C VAL A 35 -0.44 16.61 -11.99
N MET A 36 -1.26 15.79 -12.62
CA MET A 36 -1.20 14.33 -12.47
C MET A 36 0.10 13.73 -13.05
N LYS A 37 0.59 14.28 -14.17
CA LYS A 37 1.88 13.87 -14.76
C LYS A 37 3.05 14.25 -13.85
N ASP A 38 3.03 15.45 -13.30
CA ASP A 38 4.07 15.94 -12.39
C ASP A 38 4.11 15.10 -11.11
N LEU A 39 2.96 14.83 -10.49
CA LEU A 39 2.85 13.94 -9.34
C LEU A 39 3.42 12.54 -9.65
N SER A 40 3.04 11.97 -10.79
CA SER A 40 3.54 10.66 -11.20
C SER A 40 5.06 10.67 -11.38
N SER A 41 5.61 11.73 -11.98
CA SER A 41 7.05 11.87 -12.22
C SER A 41 7.83 12.04 -10.92
N MET A 42 7.36 12.91 -10.01
CA MET A 42 7.96 13.11 -8.69
C MET A 42 7.96 11.83 -7.86
N LEU A 43 6.84 11.10 -7.82
CA LEU A 43 6.76 9.85 -7.08
C LEU A 43 7.67 8.76 -7.67
N LYS A 44 7.81 8.70 -8.99
CA LYS A 44 8.76 7.79 -9.63
C LYS A 44 10.20 8.10 -9.24
N GLU A 45 10.56 9.36 -9.18
CA GLU A 45 11.90 9.80 -8.79
C GLU A 45 12.18 9.47 -7.31
N VAL A 46 11.26 9.85 -6.42
CA VAL A 46 11.41 9.63 -4.97
C VAL A 46 11.53 8.15 -4.61
N TYR A 47 10.73 7.31 -5.23
CA TYR A 47 10.69 5.87 -4.93
C TYR A 47 11.54 5.02 -5.88
N ASN A 48 12.24 5.62 -6.82
CA ASN A 48 12.97 4.92 -7.89
C ASN A 48 12.07 3.87 -8.57
N ALA A 49 10.83 4.25 -8.88
CA ALA A 49 9.79 3.35 -9.35
C ALA A 49 9.62 3.41 -10.87
N ASP A 50 9.42 2.27 -11.49
CA ASP A 50 9.11 2.19 -12.92
C ASP A 50 7.73 2.79 -13.24
N LYS A 51 6.77 2.58 -12.35
CA LYS A 51 5.37 3.05 -12.52
C LYS A 51 4.76 3.48 -11.21
N VAL A 52 3.81 4.40 -11.31
CA VAL A 52 2.98 4.88 -10.20
C VAL A 52 1.51 4.77 -10.59
N ALA A 53 0.70 4.23 -9.72
CA ALA A 53 -0.76 4.24 -9.82
C ALA A 53 -1.33 5.07 -8.67
N ILE A 54 -2.06 6.14 -9.00
CA ILE A 54 -2.72 7.00 -8.02
C ILE A 54 -4.17 6.54 -7.90
N VAL A 55 -4.53 6.01 -6.72
CA VAL A 55 -5.88 5.52 -6.43
C VAL A 55 -6.63 6.55 -5.61
N PRO A 56 -7.72 7.13 -6.14
CA PRO A 56 -8.55 8.06 -5.38
C PRO A 56 -9.17 7.40 -4.15
N GLY A 57 -9.05 8.01 -2.98
CA GLY A 57 -9.64 7.52 -1.74
C GLY A 57 -8.64 7.41 -0.60
N GLY A 58 -9.05 6.78 0.48
CA GLY A 58 -8.17 6.48 1.61
C GLY A 58 -7.21 5.31 1.31
N GLY A 59 -6.13 5.17 2.08
CA GLY A 59 -5.14 4.10 1.90
C GLY A 59 -5.73 2.68 1.83
N SER A 60 -6.87 2.45 2.49
CA SER A 60 -7.56 1.14 2.42
C SER A 60 -8.02 0.78 1.01
N TYR A 61 -8.37 1.75 0.17
CA TYR A 61 -8.73 1.47 -1.23
C TYR A 61 -7.51 1.01 -2.03
N ALA A 62 -6.35 1.62 -1.80
CA ALA A 62 -5.11 1.19 -2.42
C ALA A 62 -4.71 -0.21 -1.94
N MET A 63 -4.83 -0.51 -0.63
CA MET A 63 -4.58 -1.84 -0.09
C MET A 63 -5.49 -2.88 -0.75
N GLU A 64 -6.80 -2.62 -0.84
CA GLU A 64 -7.74 -3.55 -1.47
C GLU A 64 -7.47 -3.71 -2.96
N ALA A 65 -7.15 -2.64 -3.67
CA ALA A 65 -6.78 -2.70 -5.09
C ALA A 65 -5.55 -3.60 -5.31
N VAL A 66 -4.50 -3.44 -4.50
CA VAL A 66 -3.28 -4.26 -4.55
C VAL A 66 -3.58 -5.72 -4.20
N ALA A 67 -4.33 -5.97 -3.12
CA ALA A 67 -4.70 -7.32 -2.71
C ALA A 67 -5.47 -8.06 -3.81
N ARG A 68 -6.46 -7.41 -4.41
CA ARG A 68 -7.25 -8.01 -5.50
C ARG A 68 -6.45 -8.19 -6.78
N GLN A 69 -5.58 -7.26 -7.11
CA GLN A 69 -4.76 -7.32 -8.33
C GLN A 69 -3.71 -8.43 -8.27
N PHE A 70 -3.02 -8.57 -7.14
CA PHE A 70 -1.87 -9.45 -7.02
C PHE A 70 -2.14 -10.71 -6.21
N GLY A 71 -3.14 -10.72 -5.33
CA GLY A 71 -3.46 -11.84 -4.45
C GLY A 71 -4.61 -12.74 -4.92
N ASN A 72 -5.31 -12.37 -6.00
CA ASN A 72 -6.44 -13.17 -6.50
C ASN A 72 -5.99 -14.55 -7.01
N LYS A 73 -6.54 -15.62 -6.43
CA LYS A 73 -6.19 -17.02 -6.71
C LYS A 73 -4.69 -17.31 -6.51
N LYS A 74 -4.10 -16.65 -5.51
CA LYS A 74 -2.69 -16.76 -5.15
C LYS A 74 -2.52 -17.15 -3.70
N LYS A 75 -1.39 -17.77 -3.36
CA LYS A 75 -0.95 -17.98 -1.99
C LYS A 75 -0.39 -16.68 -1.45
N CYS A 76 -0.98 -16.18 -0.39
CA CYS A 76 -0.62 -14.91 0.21
C CYS A 76 -0.09 -15.10 1.62
N LEU A 77 0.93 -14.32 2.00
CA LEU A 77 1.43 -14.27 3.37
C LEU A 77 1.36 -12.84 3.88
N VAL A 78 0.81 -12.65 5.08
CA VAL A 78 0.72 -11.36 5.75
C VAL A 78 1.61 -11.35 6.99
N VAL A 79 2.55 -10.41 7.05
CA VAL A 79 3.27 -10.06 8.28
C VAL A 79 2.37 -9.09 9.05
N ARG A 80 1.79 -9.57 10.17
CA ARG A 80 0.78 -8.85 10.93
C ARG A 80 1.34 -8.37 12.26
N ASN A 81 1.72 -7.10 12.30
CA ASN A 81 2.34 -6.46 13.46
C ASN A 81 1.37 -5.68 14.34
N GLY A 82 0.15 -5.43 13.86
CA GLY A 82 -0.87 -4.70 14.60
C GLY A 82 -2.16 -4.46 13.79
N TRP A 83 -2.87 -3.40 14.15
CA TRP A 83 -4.20 -3.11 13.60
C TRP A 83 -4.17 -2.75 12.10
N PHE A 84 -3.17 -2.00 11.64
CA PHE A 84 -3.10 -1.57 10.25
C PHE A 84 -2.71 -2.73 9.33
N SER A 85 -1.72 -3.52 9.70
CA SER A 85 -1.36 -4.72 8.94
C SER A 85 -2.42 -5.84 9.04
N TYR A 86 -3.26 -5.85 10.08
CA TYR A 86 -4.43 -6.74 10.15
C TYR A 86 -5.44 -6.46 9.04
N ARG A 87 -5.49 -5.24 8.52
CA ARG A 87 -6.39 -4.90 7.41
C ARG A 87 -6.15 -5.75 6.15
N TRP A 88 -4.93 -6.13 5.87
CA TRP A 88 -4.64 -7.08 4.80
C TRP A 88 -5.38 -8.41 5.02
N SER A 89 -5.31 -8.95 6.25
CA SER A 89 -6.06 -10.17 6.59
C SER A 89 -7.58 -9.98 6.42
N GLN A 90 -8.12 -8.86 6.88
CA GLN A 90 -9.54 -8.55 6.74
C GLN A 90 -10.00 -8.46 5.28
N ILE A 91 -9.17 -7.86 4.41
CA ILE A 91 -9.46 -7.76 2.97
C ILE A 91 -9.54 -9.16 2.35
N PHE A 92 -8.59 -10.04 2.67
CA PHE A 92 -8.58 -11.41 2.16
C PHE A 92 -9.72 -12.25 2.73
N GLU A 93 -9.96 -12.19 4.04
CA GLU A 93 -11.02 -12.92 4.73
C GLU A 93 -12.42 -12.48 4.25
N ALA A 94 -12.65 -11.17 4.10
CA ALA A 94 -13.92 -10.65 3.62
C ALA A 94 -14.14 -10.86 2.11
N GLY A 95 -13.08 -10.84 1.34
CA GLY A 95 -13.15 -10.98 -0.12
C GLY A 95 -13.14 -12.40 -0.63
N ASP A 96 -12.61 -13.35 0.14
CA ASP A 96 -12.49 -14.79 -0.16
C ASP A 96 -11.95 -15.06 -1.59
N PHE A 97 -10.91 -14.33 -1.98
CA PHE A 97 -10.40 -14.39 -3.35
C PHE A 97 -8.97 -14.96 -3.47
N CYS A 98 -8.21 -15.09 -2.39
CA CYS A 98 -6.90 -15.77 -2.43
C CYS A 98 -7.05 -17.30 -2.36
N GLU A 99 -6.05 -18.02 -2.84
CA GLU A 99 -6.03 -19.48 -2.77
C GLU A 99 -5.77 -19.94 -1.34
N GLU A 100 -4.80 -19.33 -0.68
CA GLU A 100 -4.41 -19.66 0.69
C GLU A 100 -3.83 -18.41 1.37
N LEU A 101 -4.17 -18.21 2.64
CA LEU A 101 -3.70 -17.08 3.44
C LEU A 101 -2.89 -17.55 4.64
N PHE A 102 -1.60 -17.21 4.64
CA PHE A 102 -0.71 -17.42 5.78
C PHE A 102 -0.56 -16.11 6.55
N VAL A 103 -0.48 -16.20 7.86
CA VAL A 103 -0.31 -15.03 8.73
C VAL A 103 0.82 -15.29 9.73
N VAL A 104 1.80 -14.39 9.75
CA VAL A 104 2.84 -14.34 10.78
C VAL A 104 2.56 -13.14 11.67
N LYS A 105 2.34 -13.39 12.96
CA LYS A 105 1.92 -12.36 13.93
C LYS A 105 3.12 -11.82 14.72
N ALA A 106 3.03 -10.55 15.11
CA ALA A 106 3.86 -10.02 16.17
C ALA A 106 3.71 -10.85 17.44
N ARG A 107 4.77 -10.91 18.22
CA ARG A 107 4.84 -11.63 19.49
C ARG A 107 4.78 -10.65 20.65
N GLN A 108 4.14 -11.04 21.73
CA GLN A 108 4.21 -10.32 22.98
C GLN A 108 5.53 -10.69 23.70
N GLU A 109 6.24 -9.70 24.22
CA GLU A 109 7.55 -9.96 24.83
C GLU A 109 7.47 -10.66 26.17
N THR A 110 6.40 -10.38 26.93
CA THR A 110 6.12 -11.05 28.21
C THR A 110 4.64 -11.42 28.29
N ASN A 111 4.25 -12.24 29.28
CA ASN A 111 2.85 -12.62 29.53
C ASN A 111 2.07 -11.57 30.34
N GLU A 112 2.61 -10.39 30.57
CA GLU A 112 1.95 -9.33 31.32
C GLU A 112 0.94 -8.57 30.43
N ASN A 113 -0.16 -8.10 31.03
CA ASN A 113 -1.25 -7.44 30.30
C ASN A 113 -0.87 -6.19 29.51
N LYS A 114 0.25 -5.56 29.81
CA LYS A 114 0.76 -4.35 29.14
C LYS A 114 2.13 -4.55 28.52
N SER A 115 2.50 -5.80 28.25
CA SER A 115 3.76 -6.10 27.61
C SER A 115 3.79 -5.53 26.18
N PRO A 116 4.88 -4.92 25.76
CA PRO A 116 5.04 -4.48 24.39
C PRO A 116 5.02 -5.64 23.40
N PHE A 117 4.64 -5.33 22.17
CA PHE A 117 4.74 -6.27 21.06
C PHE A 117 6.03 -6.02 20.28
N ALA A 118 6.67 -7.09 19.85
CA ALA A 118 7.77 -7.08 18.91
C ALA A 118 7.34 -7.79 17.61
N PRO A 119 7.96 -7.47 16.47
CA PRO A 119 7.70 -8.23 15.26
C PRO A 119 8.09 -9.69 15.45
N ALA A 120 7.53 -10.60 14.66
CA ALA A 120 8.02 -11.96 14.57
C ALA A 120 9.52 -11.96 14.28
N ASN A 121 10.25 -12.98 14.75
CA ASN A 121 11.66 -13.10 14.38
C ASN A 121 11.78 -13.22 12.85
N VAL A 122 12.76 -12.55 12.29
CA VAL A 122 12.94 -12.56 10.84
C VAL A 122 13.21 -13.97 10.31
N GLU A 123 13.88 -14.81 11.09
CA GLU A 123 14.12 -16.23 10.80
C GLU A 123 12.81 -17.01 10.63
N ASP A 124 11.83 -16.76 11.50
CA ASP A 124 10.52 -17.42 11.45
C ASP A 124 9.73 -16.99 10.22
N VAL A 125 9.80 -15.70 9.87
CA VAL A 125 9.14 -15.18 8.66
C VAL A 125 9.79 -15.76 7.41
N VAL A 126 11.12 -15.77 7.34
CA VAL A 126 11.88 -16.35 6.23
C VAL A 126 11.57 -17.85 6.09
N ALA A 127 11.57 -18.59 7.20
CA ALA A 127 11.23 -20.02 7.20
C ALA A 127 9.82 -20.26 6.64
N LYS A 128 8.83 -19.46 7.08
CA LYS A 128 7.45 -19.54 6.59
C LYS A 128 7.33 -19.23 5.10
N ILE A 129 8.09 -18.26 4.59
CA ILE A 129 8.12 -17.94 3.16
C ILE A 129 8.70 -19.12 2.35
N LEU A 130 9.83 -19.67 2.79
CA LEU A 130 10.49 -20.77 2.09
C LEU A 130 9.66 -22.08 2.13
N GLU A 131 8.98 -22.34 3.25
CA GLU A 131 8.10 -23.51 3.44
C GLU A 131 6.85 -23.42 2.56
N ASN A 132 6.11 -22.31 2.65
CA ASN A 132 4.80 -22.19 2.02
C ASN A 132 4.86 -21.61 0.60
N ARG A 133 6.00 -21.02 0.20
CA ARG A 133 6.24 -20.45 -1.12
C ARG A 133 5.10 -19.54 -1.59
N PRO A 134 4.76 -18.48 -0.83
CA PRO A 134 3.68 -17.58 -1.22
C PRO A 134 4.02 -16.84 -2.50
N ASP A 135 3.01 -16.60 -3.34
CA ASP A 135 3.14 -15.76 -4.52
C ASP A 135 3.30 -14.28 -4.14
N VAL A 136 2.66 -13.87 -3.04
CA VAL A 136 2.70 -12.47 -2.58
C VAL A 136 2.85 -12.41 -1.06
N VAL A 137 3.76 -11.56 -0.60
CA VAL A 137 3.97 -11.26 0.81
C VAL A 137 3.65 -9.81 1.09
N PHE A 138 2.78 -9.56 2.06
CA PHE A 138 2.36 -8.24 2.51
C PHE A 138 2.97 -7.92 3.87
N ALA A 139 3.65 -6.79 4.00
CA ALA A 139 4.24 -6.36 5.26
C ALA A 139 4.08 -4.87 5.49
N PRO A 140 3.88 -4.40 6.73
CA PRO A 140 4.00 -2.99 7.06
C PRO A 140 5.49 -2.64 7.22
N HIS A 141 5.91 -1.44 6.78
CA HIS A 141 7.18 -0.89 7.23
C HIS A 141 7.04 -0.36 8.66
N VAL A 142 6.05 0.48 8.88
CA VAL A 142 5.70 1.03 10.19
C VAL A 142 4.30 0.58 10.58
N GLU A 143 4.17 -0.04 11.74
CA GLU A 143 2.89 -0.37 12.37
C GLU A 143 2.61 0.62 13.50
N THR A 144 1.95 1.72 13.19
CA THR A 144 1.68 2.81 14.14
C THR A 144 0.85 2.37 15.35
N SER A 145 -0.05 1.40 15.19
CA SER A 145 -0.92 0.93 16.27
C SER A 145 -0.17 0.19 17.39
N ALA A 146 1.01 -0.32 17.10
CA ALA A 146 1.84 -1.08 18.04
C ALA A 146 3.21 -0.44 18.28
N GLY A 147 3.53 0.68 17.60
CA GLY A 147 4.83 1.35 17.70
C GLY A 147 5.99 0.49 17.13
N ILE A 148 5.72 -0.34 16.13
CA ILE A 148 6.70 -1.24 15.54
C ILE A 148 7.21 -0.67 14.23
N ILE A 149 8.53 -0.64 14.05
CA ILE A 149 9.20 -0.35 12.78
C ILE A 149 10.03 -1.58 12.41
N LEU A 150 9.88 -2.06 11.19
CA LEU A 150 10.73 -3.12 10.66
C LEU A 150 12.04 -2.51 10.14
N PRO A 151 13.19 -2.83 10.70
CA PRO A 151 14.46 -2.28 10.26
C PRO A 151 14.83 -2.78 8.85
N GLU A 152 15.68 -2.02 8.17
CA GLU A 152 16.08 -2.29 6.78
C GLU A 152 16.61 -3.72 6.58
N ASN A 153 17.46 -4.20 7.49
CA ASN A 153 18.00 -5.56 7.42
C ASN A 153 16.92 -6.64 7.55
N TYR A 154 15.85 -6.38 8.30
CA TYR A 154 14.69 -7.28 8.39
C TYR A 154 13.96 -7.34 7.06
N LEU A 155 13.65 -6.17 6.50
CA LEU A 155 12.93 -6.06 5.22
C LEU A 155 13.74 -6.67 4.07
N SER A 156 15.04 -6.42 4.02
CA SER A 156 15.94 -6.99 3.01
C SER A 156 15.93 -8.53 3.07
N ARG A 157 16.06 -9.12 4.24
CA ARG A 157 16.03 -10.58 4.41
C ARG A 157 14.69 -11.20 4.01
N VAL A 158 13.59 -10.54 4.36
CA VAL A 158 12.24 -10.96 3.94
C VAL A 158 12.11 -10.88 2.42
N SER A 159 12.51 -9.75 1.83
CA SER A 159 12.50 -9.55 0.38
C SER A 159 13.33 -10.59 -0.36
N ASP A 160 14.54 -10.89 0.11
CA ASP A 160 15.39 -11.92 -0.46
C ASP A 160 14.73 -13.31 -0.44
N ALA A 161 14.05 -13.64 0.66
CA ALA A 161 13.32 -14.89 0.77
C ALA A 161 12.12 -14.96 -0.20
N VAL A 162 11.40 -13.85 -0.35
CA VAL A 162 10.29 -13.73 -1.31
C VAL A 162 10.79 -13.92 -2.74
N HIS A 163 11.87 -13.27 -3.11
CA HIS A 163 12.47 -13.41 -4.44
C HIS A 163 12.99 -14.83 -4.72
N LYS A 164 13.55 -15.52 -3.71
CA LYS A 164 13.98 -16.93 -3.85
C LYS A 164 12.83 -17.87 -4.21
N VAL A 165 11.61 -17.55 -3.84
CA VAL A 165 10.42 -18.33 -4.20
C VAL A 165 9.69 -17.78 -5.42
N ASN A 166 10.24 -16.77 -6.10
CA ASN A 166 9.66 -16.03 -7.21
C ASN A 166 8.36 -15.29 -6.83
N GLY A 167 8.24 -14.88 -5.57
CA GLY A 167 7.11 -14.11 -5.07
C GLY A 167 7.28 -12.60 -5.29
N ILE A 168 6.21 -11.88 -4.96
CA ILE A 168 6.15 -10.40 -4.97
C ILE A 168 6.13 -9.92 -3.52
N MET A 169 6.98 -8.93 -3.20
CA MET A 169 6.95 -8.21 -1.92
C MET A 169 6.08 -6.96 -2.05
N VAL A 170 5.08 -6.83 -1.19
CA VAL A 170 4.24 -5.64 -1.04
C VAL A 170 4.55 -5.00 0.31
N LEU A 171 5.02 -3.78 0.30
CA LEU A 171 5.37 -3.03 1.51
C LEU A 171 4.41 -1.85 1.68
N ASP A 172 3.74 -1.79 2.83
CA ASP A 172 2.91 -0.67 3.23
C ASP A 172 3.77 0.37 3.95
N CYS A 173 3.97 1.51 3.29
CA CYS A 173 4.86 2.59 3.74
C CYS A 173 4.09 3.88 4.09
N ILE A 174 2.80 3.80 4.43
CA ILE A 174 1.99 5.00 4.68
C ILE A 174 2.53 5.87 5.83
N ALA A 175 3.22 5.28 6.78
CA ALA A 175 3.74 5.96 7.97
C ALA A 175 5.29 6.08 8.00
N SER A 176 5.94 5.99 6.83
CA SER A 176 7.42 6.03 6.74
C SER A 176 7.91 6.97 5.66
#